data_b835f634122d54a9380d1868e9b52b4d
#
_entry.id   b835f634122d54a9380d1868e9b52b4d
#
_cell.length_a   1.000
_cell.length_b   1.000
_cell.length_c   1.000
_cell.angle_alpha   90.00
_cell.angle_beta   90.00
_cell.angle_gamma   90.00
#
_symmetry.space_group_name_H-M   'P 1'
#
loop_
_entity.id
_entity.type
_entity.pdbx_description
1 polymer ?
#
loop_
_entity_poly.entity_id
_entity_poly.type
_entity_poly.pdbx_seq_one_letter_code
_entity_poly.pdbx_strand_id
1 'polypeptide(L)'
;MTEILELPQQVYPVFGMCLGYPDQDPEVKPRLPLSVVLKENGYHTAGETEAIAAYDEEMRAYYAARTDNQKAQGWSEQMAGLLGREGRPHMLEFLRSQGFITR
;
A
#
# COMPACT_ATOMS: atom_id res chain seq x y z
N MET A 1 19.88 -5.51 -2.53
CA MET A 1 19.45 -6.13 -1.25
C MET A 1 19.80 -7.61 -1.22
N THR A 2 19.48 -8.41 -2.24
CA THR A 2 19.89 -9.84 -2.31
C THR A 2 21.38 -10.05 -2.17
N GLU A 3 22.20 -9.25 -2.83
CA GLU A 3 23.67 -9.29 -2.73
C GLU A 3 24.16 -8.88 -1.34
N ILE A 4 23.61 -7.78 -0.77
CA ILE A 4 23.99 -7.28 0.56
C ILE A 4 23.68 -8.28 1.67
N LEU A 5 22.58 -9.03 1.51
CA LEU A 5 22.13 -10.03 2.47
C LEU A 5 22.60 -11.46 2.12
N GLU A 6 23.36 -11.61 1.04
CA GLU A 6 23.89 -12.91 0.55
C GLU A 6 22.78 -13.97 0.46
N LEU A 7 21.59 -13.58 -0.04
CA LEU A 7 20.44 -14.47 -0.07
C LEU A 7 20.62 -15.58 -1.12
N PRO A 8 20.33 -16.83 -0.74
CA PRO A 8 20.41 -17.96 -1.66
C PRO A 8 19.33 -17.94 -2.73
N GLN A 9 19.41 -18.82 -3.72
CA GLN A 9 18.36 -19.03 -4.71
C GLN A 9 17.03 -19.41 -4.03
N GLN A 10 15.92 -19.03 -4.65
CA GLN A 10 14.55 -19.23 -4.15
C GLN A 10 14.24 -18.46 -2.83
N VAL A 11 15.04 -17.44 -2.51
CA VAL A 11 14.80 -16.52 -1.41
C VAL A 11 14.88 -15.08 -1.91
N TYR A 12 13.93 -14.24 -1.53
CA TYR A 12 13.97 -12.80 -1.82
C TYR A 12 13.38 -11.99 -0.68
N PRO A 13 13.83 -10.74 -0.48
CA PRO A 13 13.31 -9.88 0.55
C PRO A 13 11.92 -9.35 0.14
N VAL A 14 10.92 -9.52 1.00
CA VAL A 14 9.54 -9.05 0.76
C VAL A 14 9.36 -7.63 1.25
N PHE A 15 9.79 -7.35 2.47
CA PHE A 15 9.75 -6.02 3.07
C PHE A 15 10.84 -5.87 4.13
N GLY A 16 11.13 -4.63 4.50
CA GLY A 16 12.03 -4.29 5.61
C GLY A 16 11.33 -3.37 6.59
N MET A 17 11.80 -3.40 7.84
CA MET A 17 11.34 -2.50 8.89
C MET A 17 12.53 -1.72 9.46
N CYS A 18 12.40 -0.40 9.51
CA CYS A 18 13.36 0.47 10.18
C CYS A 18 12.87 0.74 11.60
N LEU A 19 13.74 0.54 12.59
CA LEU A 19 13.49 0.82 13.99
C LEU A 19 14.43 1.92 14.46
N GLY A 20 13.90 2.94 15.12
CA GLY A 20 14.71 4.06 15.61
C GLY A 20 13.84 5.12 16.27
N TYR A 21 14.48 6.18 16.73
CA TYR A 21 13.76 7.35 17.22
C TYR A 21 13.23 8.16 16.05
N PRO A 22 11.94 8.54 16.05
CA PRO A 22 11.37 9.34 14.97
C PRO A 22 11.92 10.77 14.99
N ASP A 23 12.23 11.30 13.83
CA ASP A 23 12.62 12.70 13.62
C ASP A 23 11.41 13.58 13.20
N GLN A 24 10.22 13.03 13.27
CA GLN A 24 8.96 13.68 12.90
C GLN A 24 7.86 13.25 13.86
N ASP A 25 6.94 14.17 14.14
CA ASP A 25 5.67 13.91 14.84
C ASP A 25 4.49 14.17 13.89
N PRO A 26 4.25 13.28 12.92
CA PRO A 26 3.20 13.45 11.94
C PRO A 26 1.82 13.19 12.53
N GLU A 27 0.82 13.92 12.03
CA GLU A 27 -0.58 13.63 12.34
C GLU A 27 -0.99 12.21 11.95
N VAL A 28 -1.93 11.64 12.69
CA VAL A 28 -2.47 10.31 12.40
C VAL A 28 -3.29 10.35 11.11
N LYS A 29 -2.80 9.65 10.10
CA LYS A 29 -3.51 9.50 8.84
C LYS A 29 -4.70 8.56 8.99
N PRO A 30 -5.91 8.93 8.51
CA PRO A 30 -7.07 8.05 8.49
C PRO A 30 -6.78 6.72 7.79
N ARG A 31 -7.44 5.67 8.22
CA ARG A 31 -7.34 4.32 7.66
C ARG A 31 -8.69 3.87 7.12
N LEU A 32 -8.65 2.98 6.14
CA LEU A 32 -9.87 2.32 5.67
C LEU A 32 -10.65 1.72 6.83
N PRO A 33 -12.00 1.83 6.83
CA PRO A 33 -12.83 1.21 7.84
C PRO A 33 -12.57 -0.28 7.96
N LEU A 34 -12.60 -0.80 9.19
CA LEU A 34 -12.32 -2.20 9.47
C LEU A 34 -13.28 -3.14 8.71
N SER A 35 -14.53 -2.75 8.53
CA SER A 35 -15.55 -3.50 7.77
C SER A 35 -15.18 -3.73 6.30
N VAL A 36 -14.37 -2.86 5.71
CA VAL A 36 -13.87 -3.01 4.34
C VAL A 36 -12.69 -3.98 4.29
N VAL A 37 -11.84 -3.98 5.33
CA VAL A 37 -10.57 -4.71 5.35
C VAL A 37 -10.71 -6.10 5.98
N LEU A 38 -11.52 -6.24 7.05
CA LEU A 38 -11.70 -7.48 7.77
C LEU A 38 -13.02 -8.17 7.38
N LYS A 39 -12.92 -9.42 6.94
CA LYS A 39 -14.06 -10.28 6.61
C LYS A 39 -14.09 -11.48 7.54
N GLU A 40 -15.17 -11.61 8.30
CA GLU A 40 -15.37 -12.74 9.22
C GLU A 40 -16.25 -13.82 8.57
N ASN A 41 -15.79 -15.06 8.60
CA ASN A 41 -16.53 -16.26 8.16
C ASN A 41 -17.03 -16.27 6.71
N GLY A 42 -16.74 -15.25 5.92
CA GLY A 42 -17.15 -15.17 4.50
C GLY A 42 -16.82 -13.81 3.90
N TYR A 43 -16.67 -13.77 2.58
CA TYR A 43 -16.36 -12.55 1.84
C TYR A 43 -17.64 -11.79 1.48
N HIS A 44 -18.05 -10.89 2.37
CA HIS A 44 -19.24 -10.05 2.19
C HIS A 44 -18.84 -8.63 1.83
N THR A 45 -19.45 -8.08 0.76
CA THR A 45 -19.16 -6.75 0.23
C THR A 45 -20.29 -5.73 0.44
N ALA A 46 -21.34 -6.13 1.16
CA ALA A 46 -22.45 -5.23 1.45
C ALA A 46 -21.99 -3.99 2.24
N GLY A 47 -22.32 -2.79 1.74
CA GLY A 47 -21.95 -1.52 2.36
C GLY A 47 -20.50 -1.06 2.11
N GLU A 48 -19.69 -1.80 1.37
CA GLU A 48 -18.29 -1.40 1.07
C GLU A 48 -18.22 -0.12 0.22
N THR A 49 -19.10 -0.01 -0.78
CA THR A 49 -19.11 1.16 -1.68
C THR A 49 -19.35 2.44 -0.90
N GLU A 50 -20.31 2.43 0.00
CA GLU A 50 -20.66 3.56 0.86
C GLU A 50 -19.52 3.87 1.86
N ALA A 51 -18.94 2.84 2.44
CA ALA A 51 -17.82 2.99 3.38
C ALA A 51 -16.56 3.55 2.70
N ILE A 52 -16.26 3.12 1.47
CA ILE A 52 -15.15 3.63 0.66
C ILE A 52 -15.43 5.09 0.25
N ALA A 53 -16.65 5.42 -0.16
CA ALA A 53 -17.01 6.79 -0.51
C ALA A 53 -16.86 7.74 0.68
N ALA A 54 -17.31 7.33 1.87
CA ALA A 54 -17.12 8.10 3.09
C ALA A 54 -15.64 8.28 3.43
N TYR A 55 -14.82 7.23 3.27
CA TYR A 55 -13.39 7.32 3.45
C TYR A 55 -12.68 8.23 2.43
N ASP A 56 -13.17 8.29 1.20
CA ASP A 56 -12.67 9.21 0.18
C ASP A 56 -12.87 10.68 0.61
N GLU A 57 -14.03 11.01 1.18
CA GLU A 57 -14.28 12.37 1.71
C GLU A 57 -13.39 12.68 2.92
N GLU A 58 -13.25 11.73 3.85
CA GLU A 58 -12.34 11.87 4.99
C GLU A 58 -10.89 12.11 4.54
N MET A 59 -10.44 11.38 3.52
CA MET A 59 -9.09 11.54 2.96
C MET A 59 -8.90 12.88 2.25
N ARG A 60 -9.91 13.39 1.54
CA ARG A 60 -9.86 14.73 0.96
C ARG A 60 -9.76 15.80 2.04
N ALA A 61 -10.58 15.70 3.08
CA ALA A 61 -10.54 16.62 4.21
C ALA A 61 -9.19 16.59 4.94
N TYR A 62 -8.66 15.40 5.20
CA TYR A 62 -7.35 15.21 5.80
C TYR A 62 -6.22 15.87 4.97
N TYR A 63 -6.20 15.64 3.66
CA TYR A 63 -5.16 16.25 2.81
C TYR A 63 -5.34 17.76 2.64
N ALA A 64 -6.56 18.28 2.66
CA ALA A 64 -6.82 19.72 2.61
C ALA A 64 -6.35 20.44 3.89
N ALA A 65 -6.45 19.78 5.05
CA ALA A 65 -6.03 20.33 6.34
C ALA A 65 -4.50 20.33 6.55
N ARG A 66 -3.74 19.54 5.77
CA ARG A 66 -2.28 19.46 5.91
C ARG A 66 -1.58 20.73 5.44
N THR A 67 -0.49 21.06 6.13
CA THR A 67 0.38 22.19 5.76
C THR A 67 1.24 21.84 4.53
N ASP A 68 1.73 20.59 4.48
CA ASP A 68 2.59 20.09 3.42
C ASP A 68 1.94 18.91 2.66
N ASN A 69 2.31 18.75 1.40
CA ASN A 69 1.82 17.67 0.53
C ASN A 69 0.29 17.61 0.42
N GLN A 70 -0.35 18.78 0.28
CA GLN A 70 -1.78 18.87 0.01
C GLN A 70 -2.14 18.14 -1.28
N LYS A 71 -3.22 17.37 -1.25
CA LYS A 71 -3.80 16.68 -2.39
C LYS A 71 -5.30 16.89 -2.43
N ALA A 72 -5.85 17.05 -3.63
CA ALA A 72 -7.30 17.15 -3.82
C ALA A 72 -7.97 15.77 -4.03
N GLN A 73 -7.20 14.71 -4.12
CA GLN A 73 -7.65 13.36 -4.47
C GLN A 73 -8.08 12.55 -3.24
N GLY A 74 -9.17 11.82 -3.37
CA GLY A 74 -9.56 10.77 -2.43
C GLY A 74 -8.66 9.54 -2.53
N TRP A 75 -8.89 8.56 -1.68
CA TRP A 75 -8.14 7.31 -1.69
C TRP A 75 -8.36 6.51 -2.98
N SER A 76 -9.60 6.37 -3.44
CA SER A 76 -9.95 5.62 -4.65
C SER A 76 -9.23 6.15 -5.89
N GLU A 77 -9.18 7.47 -6.07
CA GLU A 77 -8.47 8.10 -7.18
C GLU A 77 -6.96 7.85 -7.13
N GLN A 78 -6.37 7.91 -5.92
CA GLN A 78 -4.95 7.61 -5.72
C GLN A 78 -4.64 6.15 -6.03
N MET A 79 -5.50 5.22 -5.61
CA MET A 79 -5.32 3.79 -5.89
C MET A 79 -5.51 3.46 -7.36
N ALA A 80 -6.52 4.04 -8.03
CA ALA A 80 -6.70 3.89 -9.48
C ALA A 80 -5.45 4.35 -10.25
N GLY A 81 -4.89 5.49 -9.90
CA GLY A 81 -3.65 5.99 -10.50
C GLY A 81 -2.42 5.13 -10.22
N LEU A 82 -2.36 4.50 -9.05
CA LEU A 82 -1.27 3.59 -8.68
C LEU A 82 -1.37 2.25 -9.41
N LEU A 83 -2.55 1.64 -9.44
CA LEU A 83 -2.80 0.33 -10.04
C LEU A 83 -2.83 0.39 -11.58
N GLY A 84 -3.16 1.54 -12.16
CA GLY A 84 -3.17 1.75 -13.60
C GLY A 84 -1.79 1.83 -14.26
N ARG A 85 -0.72 1.74 -13.49
CA ARG A 85 0.66 1.79 -13.99
C ARG A 85 1.49 0.62 -13.48
N GLU A 86 2.40 0.15 -14.30
CA GLU A 86 3.37 -0.85 -13.88
C GLU A 86 4.40 -0.21 -12.92
N GLY A 87 4.30 -0.56 -11.64
CA GLY A 87 5.16 0.01 -10.60
C GLY A 87 6.55 -0.61 -10.50
N ARG A 88 6.70 -1.86 -10.97
CA ARG A 88 7.95 -2.64 -10.82
C ARG A 88 8.22 -3.52 -12.04
N PRO A 89 8.56 -2.95 -13.21
CA PRO A 89 8.75 -3.72 -14.45
C PRO A 89 9.87 -4.78 -14.34
N HIS A 90 10.87 -4.54 -13.50
CA HIS A 90 12.00 -5.46 -13.28
C HIS A 90 11.66 -6.68 -12.42
N MET A 91 10.50 -6.72 -11.76
CA MET A 91 10.20 -7.76 -10.76
C MET A 91 10.11 -9.16 -11.35
N LEU A 92 9.54 -9.29 -12.55
CA LEU A 92 9.42 -10.60 -13.23
C LEU A 92 10.79 -11.20 -13.55
N GLU A 93 11.70 -10.39 -14.11
CA GLU A 93 13.07 -10.82 -14.43
C GLU A 93 13.84 -11.14 -13.15
N PHE A 94 13.68 -10.33 -12.12
CA PHE A 94 14.29 -10.57 -10.82
C PHE A 94 13.81 -11.92 -10.22
N LEU A 95 12.51 -12.20 -10.20
CA LEU A 95 11.98 -13.47 -9.68
C LEU A 95 12.47 -14.67 -10.51
N ARG A 96 12.58 -14.53 -11.82
CA ARG A 96 13.17 -15.55 -12.70
C ARG A 96 14.64 -15.79 -12.35
N SER A 97 15.43 -14.75 -12.16
CA SER A 97 16.84 -14.87 -11.78
C SER A 97 17.04 -15.53 -10.42
N GLN A 98 16.05 -15.42 -9.52
CA GLN A 98 16.03 -16.08 -8.22
C GLN A 98 15.42 -17.50 -8.26
N GLY A 99 15.05 -18.03 -9.43
CA GLY A 99 14.56 -19.38 -9.61
C GLY A 99 13.10 -19.63 -9.19
N PHE A 100 12.28 -18.55 -9.01
CA PHE A 100 10.88 -18.70 -8.61
C PHE A 100 9.93 -19.03 -9.76
N ILE A 101 10.22 -18.55 -10.96
CA ILE A 101 9.36 -18.70 -12.13
C ILE A 101 10.17 -19.46 -13.19
N THR A 102 9.87 -20.73 -13.35
CA THR A 102 10.58 -21.64 -14.27
C THR A 102 9.80 -21.93 -15.56
N ARG A 103 8.57 -21.42 -15.69
CA ARG A 103 7.70 -21.62 -16.86
C ARG A 103 7.14 -20.30 -17.38
#